data_2f51875ba1ce2bde4a0e4f2298bb84ef
#
_entry.id   2f51875ba1ce2bde4a0e4f2298bb84ef
#
_cell.length_a   1.000
_cell.length_b   1.000
_cell.length_c   1.000
_cell.angle_alpha   90.00
_cell.angle_beta   90.00
_cell.angle_gamma   90.00
#
_symmetry.space_group_name_H-M   'P 1'
#
loop_
_entity.id
_entity.type
_entity.pdbx_description
1 polymer ?
#
loop_
_entity_poly.entity_id
_entity_poly.type
_entity_poly.pdbx_seq_one_letter_code
_entity_poly.pdbx_strand_id
1 'polypeptide(L)'
;MGKKVFSVYMGDPDSSSHSELDLPATPWELIDALDKLRLEDGRESYWQVEDIGRYGFLAPLLDDSDLYQFNALAEQLSTFDHVEAIAFEGLVQMEVDKLCQTNGGELTLQRLLDLAYSVDGCHVVPEVRDDAALGRFYVENDFLSELEQVPESVLELLDYAKIGEKMRRDEHGAMTPNGYVVREAELRQAPPNLGRPPRKPPYMIHFLCVSDVRAVKLYLPAKQAELDAVLDCLEVDSWQEVQLEECDTAMPEMWAFVDMAHTSMEQVNQFAQRLEMLDANGELAAFKAVASQLDIYKLEDAMALTEHLSEYAFEPNIHSLEDRAREELSLMADGPELDLLIRNLNLTAYGADLMYRDRGILSDYGYVHRPDGQPMHCLLYTSDAAD
;
A
#
# COMPACT_ATOMS: atom_id res chain seq x y z
N MET A 1 -10.24 -4.29 0.16
CA MET A 1 -8.81 -4.06 -0.21
C MET A 1 -8.74 -3.73 -1.68
N GLY A 2 -8.17 -2.58 -2.05
CA GLY A 2 -7.88 -2.24 -3.44
C GLY A 2 -6.96 -3.29 -4.06
N LYS A 3 -7.02 -3.43 -5.40
CA LYS A 3 -6.15 -4.36 -6.10
C LYS A 3 -4.71 -3.87 -5.99
N LYS A 4 -3.81 -4.67 -5.41
CA LYS A 4 -2.35 -4.40 -5.37
C LYS A 4 -1.83 -4.03 -6.76
N VAL A 5 -1.14 -2.90 -6.85
CA VAL A 5 -0.53 -2.38 -8.07
C VAL A 5 0.99 -2.47 -8.00
N PHE A 6 1.57 -2.06 -6.88
CA PHE A 6 3.00 -2.08 -6.61
C PHE A 6 3.31 -2.69 -5.25
N SER A 7 4.57 -3.08 -5.02
CA SER A 7 5.15 -3.28 -3.69
C SER A 7 6.37 -2.40 -3.54
N VAL A 8 6.54 -1.84 -2.37
CA VAL A 8 7.72 -1.05 -2.02
C VAL A 8 8.36 -1.61 -0.76
N TYR A 9 9.68 -1.60 -0.75
CA TYR A 9 10.50 -1.79 0.43
C TYR A 9 10.90 -0.43 0.99
N MET A 10 10.74 -0.25 2.28
CA MET A 10 11.09 0.97 2.99
C MET A 10 12.12 0.66 4.07
N GLY A 11 13.07 1.56 4.30
CA GLY A 11 14.09 1.39 5.32
C GLY A 11 14.57 2.71 5.91
N ASP A 12 15.18 2.61 7.10
CA ASP A 12 15.96 3.70 7.70
C ASP A 12 17.43 3.53 7.29
N PRO A 13 18.07 4.54 6.65
CA PRO A 13 19.47 4.43 6.24
C PRO A 13 20.45 4.15 7.37
N ASP A 14 20.10 4.52 8.60
CA ASP A 14 20.98 4.49 9.78
C ASP A 14 20.62 3.37 10.77
N SER A 15 19.58 2.60 10.50
CA SER A 15 19.14 1.48 11.35
C SER A 15 18.89 0.20 10.53
N SER A 16 18.57 -0.89 11.21
CA SER A 16 18.16 -2.14 10.58
C SER A 16 16.63 -2.25 10.41
N SER A 17 15.88 -1.21 10.77
CA SER A 17 14.43 -1.20 10.62
C SER A 17 14.02 -1.12 9.16
N HIS A 18 13.04 -1.93 8.80
CA HIS A 18 12.48 -1.97 7.46
C HIS A 18 11.00 -2.33 7.50
N SER A 19 10.31 -2.01 6.43
CA SER A 19 8.91 -2.38 6.21
C SER A 19 8.66 -2.62 4.74
N GLU A 20 7.81 -3.58 4.44
CA GLU A 20 7.25 -3.80 3.11
C GLU A 20 5.85 -3.22 3.08
N LEU A 21 5.48 -2.59 1.97
CA LEU A 21 4.18 -1.96 1.80
C LEU A 21 3.62 -2.24 0.41
N ASP A 22 2.42 -2.79 0.35
CA ASP A 22 1.68 -2.92 -0.90
C ASP A 22 0.91 -1.64 -1.19
N LEU A 23 0.99 -1.17 -2.44
CA LEU A 23 0.30 0.03 -2.90
C LEU A 23 -0.81 -0.32 -3.92
N PRO A 24 -1.97 0.35 -3.87
CA PRO A 24 -2.29 1.46 -2.98
C PRO A 24 -2.49 1.02 -1.54
N ALA A 25 -1.91 1.79 -0.63
CA ALA A 25 -2.02 1.60 0.81
C ALA A 25 -3.01 2.61 1.41
N THR A 26 -3.77 2.15 2.38
CA THR A 26 -4.68 2.98 3.17
C THR A 26 -3.91 3.93 4.10
N PRO A 27 -4.56 4.96 4.66
CA PRO A 27 -3.90 5.86 5.61
C PRO A 27 -3.28 5.15 6.82
N TRP A 28 -3.97 4.13 7.38
CA TRP A 28 -3.42 3.40 8.51
C TRP A 28 -2.28 2.45 8.12
N GLU A 29 -2.34 1.81 6.94
CA GLU A 29 -1.24 0.98 6.43
C GLU A 29 0.03 1.81 6.20
N LEU A 30 -0.11 3.04 5.67
CA LEU A 30 1.02 3.98 5.54
C LEU A 30 1.59 4.39 6.91
N ILE A 31 0.72 4.71 7.88
CA ILE A 31 1.15 5.05 9.24
C ILE A 31 1.85 3.85 9.89
N ASP A 32 1.29 2.65 9.74
CA ASP A 32 1.85 1.42 10.30
C ASP A 32 3.24 1.09 9.73
N ALA A 33 3.42 1.23 8.42
CA ALA A 33 4.72 1.05 7.78
C ALA A 33 5.77 2.05 8.32
N LEU A 34 5.38 3.32 8.54
CA LEU A 34 6.24 4.32 9.14
C LEU A 34 6.50 4.06 10.64
N ASP A 35 5.51 3.56 11.37
CA ASP A 35 5.66 3.14 12.77
C ASP A 35 6.70 2.03 12.93
N LYS A 36 6.78 1.09 11.98
CA LYS A 36 7.79 0.02 11.95
C LYS A 36 9.20 0.55 11.73
N LEU A 37 9.35 1.63 10.97
CA LEU A 37 10.66 2.23 10.69
C LEU A 37 11.25 3.01 11.88
N ARG A 38 10.39 3.56 12.76
CA ARG A 38 10.82 4.37 13.91
C ARG A 38 11.81 5.47 13.58
N LEU A 39 11.53 6.21 12.52
CA LEU A 39 12.36 7.34 12.11
C LEU A 39 12.41 8.39 13.22
N GLU A 40 13.60 8.88 13.53
CA GLU A 40 13.77 10.06 14.39
C GLU A 40 13.17 11.31 13.72
N ASP A 41 12.73 12.28 14.52
CA ASP A 41 12.17 13.54 14.02
C ASP A 41 13.08 14.21 12.99
N GLY A 42 12.54 14.41 11.79
CA GLY A 42 13.25 15.08 10.68
C GLY A 42 14.10 14.16 9.81
N ARG A 43 14.08 12.86 10.04
CA ARG A 43 14.67 11.88 9.11
C ARG A 43 13.65 11.44 8.07
N GLU A 44 14.14 11.18 6.86
CA GLU A 44 13.35 10.62 5.77
C GLU A 44 13.74 9.15 5.58
N SER A 45 12.72 8.29 5.43
CA SER A 45 12.96 6.91 4.98
C SER A 45 13.43 6.91 3.54
N TYR A 46 14.30 5.96 3.19
CA TYR A 46 14.43 5.60 1.79
C TYR A 46 13.40 4.52 1.44
N TRP A 47 13.01 4.48 0.19
CA TRP A 47 12.14 3.43 -0.33
C TRP A 47 12.54 3.06 -1.74
N GLN A 48 12.23 1.85 -2.14
CA GLN A 48 12.47 1.34 -3.49
C GLN A 48 11.32 0.45 -3.92
N VAL A 49 11.04 0.44 -5.21
CA VAL A 49 10.00 -0.42 -5.77
C VAL A 49 10.55 -1.83 -5.92
N GLU A 50 9.86 -2.82 -5.35
CA GLU A 50 10.21 -4.24 -5.46
C GLU A 50 9.39 -4.95 -6.54
N ASP A 51 8.08 -4.66 -6.58
CA ASP A 51 7.19 -5.24 -7.58
C ASP A 51 6.37 -4.13 -8.24
N ILE A 52 6.35 -4.13 -9.55
CA ILE A 52 5.68 -3.13 -10.38
C ILE A 52 4.48 -3.73 -11.16
N GLY A 53 4.25 -5.03 -10.99
CA GLY A 53 3.13 -5.74 -11.59
C GLY A 53 3.06 -5.58 -13.11
N ARG A 54 1.86 -5.30 -13.62
CA ARG A 54 1.61 -5.12 -15.07
C ARG A 54 2.21 -3.83 -15.66
N TYR A 55 2.67 -2.91 -14.84
CA TYR A 55 3.20 -1.62 -15.25
C TYR A 55 4.73 -1.61 -15.37
N GLY A 56 5.34 -2.74 -15.73
CA GLY A 56 6.80 -2.91 -15.87
C GLY A 56 7.49 -1.86 -16.74
N PHE A 57 6.79 -1.23 -17.67
CA PHE A 57 7.29 -0.12 -18.49
C PHE A 57 7.60 1.15 -17.68
N LEU A 58 7.06 1.28 -16.47
CA LEU A 58 7.36 2.40 -15.58
C LEU A 58 8.72 2.25 -14.87
N ALA A 59 9.26 1.04 -14.72
CA ALA A 59 10.48 0.79 -13.94
C ALA A 59 11.63 1.77 -14.21
N PRO A 60 11.96 2.12 -15.47
CA PRO A 60 13.04 3.07 -15.74
C PRO A 60 12.64 4.54 -15.55
N LEU A 61 11.39 4.83 -15.20
CA LEU A 61 10.81 6.17 -15.14
C LEU A 61 10.45 6.60 -13.72
N LEU A 62 10.51 5.67 -12.75
CA LEU A 62 10.13 5.95 -11.37
C LEU A 62 11.28 6.66 -10.66
N ASP A 63 10.93 7.78 -10.06
CA ASP A 63 11.80 8.56 -9.18
C ASP A 63 11.43 8.25 -7.71
N ASP A 64 12.42 8.06 -6.85
CA ASP A 64 12.29 7.68 -5.44
C ASP A 64 11.80 8.85 -4.54
N SER A 65 11.40 9.97 -5.13
CA SER A 65 11.31 11.24 -4.39
C SER A 65 10.08 11.41 -3.51
N ASP A 66 8.94 10.74 -3.79
CA ASP A 66 7.69 10.96 -3.04
C ASP A 66 6.80 9.72 -2.97
N LEU A 67 6.89 8.99 -1.85
CA LEU A 67 6.08 7.81 -1.57
C LEU A 67 4.57 8.09 -1.62
N TYR A 68 4.14 9.28 -1.16
CA TYR A 68 2.71 9.59 -1.10
C TYR A 68 2.15 9.90 -2.49
N GLN A 69 2.93 10.56 -3.36
CA GLN A 69 2.55 10.69 -4.77
C GLN A 69 2.53 9.34 -5.47
N PHE A 70 3.48 8.45 -5.14
CA PHE A 70 3.51 7.11 -5.70
C PHE A 70 2.31 6.27 -5.24
N ASN A 71 1.91 6.39 -3.96
CA ASN A 71 0.68 5.78 -3.46
C ASN A 71 -0.57 6.31 -4.19
N ALA A 72 -0.66 7.63 -4.41
CA ALA A 72 -1.76 8.23 -5.17
C ALA A 72 -1.79 7.77 -6.63
N LEU A 73 -0.64 7.56 -7.26
CA LEU A 73 -0.56 6.94 -8.59
C LEU A 73 -1.08 5.50 -8.56
N ALA A 74 -0.65 4.70 -7.57
CA ALA A 74 -1.13 3.34 -7.40
C ALA A 74 -2.65 3.29 -7.17
N GLU A 75 -3.21 4.20 -6.37
CA GLU A 75 -4.64 4.34 -6.13
C GLU A 75 -5.40 4.56 -7.44
N GLN A 76 -4.96 5.52 -8.27
CA GLN A 76 -5.56 5.77 -9.58
C GLN A 76 -5.44 4.56 -10.52
N LEU A 77 -4.25 3.94 -10.59
CA LEU A 77 -4.02 2.77 -11.46
C LEU A 77 -4.80 1.52 -11.02
N SER A 78 -5.14 1.40 -9.73
CA SER A 78 -5.93 0.29 -9.19
C SER A 78 -7.36 0.26 -9.73
N THR A 79 -7.89 1.43 -10.10
CA THR A 79 -9.24 1.58 -10.66
C THR A 79 -9.33 1.25 -12.13
N PHE A 80 -8.20 1.16 -12.83
CA PHE A 80 -8.18 1.00 -14.28
C PHE A 80 -8.67 -0.37 -14.74
N ASP A 81 -9.56 -0.33 -15.70
CA ASP A 81 -9.88 -1.49 -16.50
C ASP A 81 -8.74 -1.81 -17.50
N HIS A 82 -8.98 -2.78 -18.37
CA HIS A 82 -7.96 -3.19 -19.35
C HIS A 82 -7.70 -2.10 -20.41
N VAL A 83 -8.73 -1.38 -20.84
CA VAL A 83 -8.63 -0.35 -21.89
C VAL A 83 -7.95 0.89 -21.34
N GLU A 84 -8.32 1.32 -20.14
CA GLU A 84 -7.69 2.44 -19.43
C GLU A 84 -6.20 2.19 -19.14
N ALA A 85 -5.83 0.94 -18.82
CA ALA A 85 -4.42 0.59 -18.64
C ALA A 85 -3.61 0.70 -19.95
N ILE A 86 -4.19 0.33 -21.11
CA ILE A 86 -3.56 0.53 -22.43
C ILE A 86 -3.47 2.02 -22.76
N ALA A 87 -4.52 2.80 -22.46
CA ALA A 87 -4.53 4.25 -22.67
C ALA A 87 -3.39 4.91 -21.88
N PHE A 88 -3.22 4.53 -20.62
CA PHE A 88 -2.15 5.04 -19.77
C PHE A 88 -0.76 4.69 -20.33
N GLU A 89 -0.52 3.43 -20.72
CA GLU A 89 0.74 3.01 -21.35
C GLU A 89 1.04 3.85 -22.60
N GLY A 90 0.04 4.07 -23.46
CA GLY A 90 0.18 4.91 -24.67
C GLY A 90 0.49 6.37 -24.36
N LEU A 91 -0.18 6.97 -23.37
CA LEU A 91 0.11 8.34 -22.92
C LEU A 91 1.53 8.48 -22.38
N VAL A 92 2.00 7.52 -21.59
CA VAL A 92 3.39 7.49 -21.08
C VAL A 92 4.36 7.41 -22.26
N GLN A 93 4.13 6.53 -23.23
CA GLN A 93 4.98 6.40 -24.40
C GLN A 93 5.04 7.71 -25.21
N MET A 94 3.90 8.38 -25.45
CA MET A 94 3.86 9.69 -26.13
C MET A 94 4.67 10.75 -25.38
N GLU A 95 4.61 10.78 -24.05
CA GLU A 95 5.34 11.76 -23.27
C GLU A 95 6.84 11.45 -23.26
N VAL A 96 7.24 10.19 -23.17
CA VAL A 96 8.66 9.76 -23.27
C VAL A 96 9.22 10.12 -24.65
N ASP A 97 8.48 9.84 -25.74
CA ASP A 97 8.90 10.17 -27.09
C ASP A 97 9.11 11.68 -27.27
N LYS A 98 8.22 12.49 -26.70
CA LYS A 98 8.32 13.96 -26.71
C LYS A 98 9.54 14.44 -25.93
N LEU A 99 9.82 13.89 -24.73
CA LEU A 99 10.99 14.23 -23.94
C LEU A 99 12.29 13.86 -24.67
N CYS A 100 12.35 12.71 -25.31
CA CYS A 100 13.49 12.29 -26.14
C CYS A 100 13.75 13.25 -27.30
N GLN A 101 12.71 13.76 -27.96
CA GLN A 101 12.84 14.70 -29.10
C GLN A 101 13.31 16.10 -28.67
N THR A 102 12.95 16.52 -27.44
CA THR A 102 13.23 17.88 -26.97
C THR A 102 14.52 18.01 -26.15
N ASN A 103 15.28 16.92 -25.95
CA ASN A 103 16.41 16.83 -25.01
C ASN A 103 16.04 17.32 -23.59
N GLY A 104 14.80 17.17 -23.20
CA GLY A 104 14.27 17.84 -22.04
C GLY A 104 13.70 16.94 -20.97
N GLY A 105 14.38 16.86 -19.84
CA GLY A 105 13.81 16.52 -18.56
C GLY A 105 13.52 15.04 -18.32
N GLU A 106 13.28 14.74 -17.07
CA GLU A 106 12.82 13.44 -16.58
C GLU A 106 11.28 13.45 -16.44
N LEU A 107 10.67 12.29 -16.59
CA LEU A 107 9.24 12.11 -16.36
C LEU A 107 8.98 12.03 -14.86
N THR A 108 8.38 13.06 -14.30
CA THR A 108 8.10 13.14 -12.85
C THR A 108 6.85 12.36 -12.45
N LEU A 109 6.73 11.97 -11.17
CA LEU A 109 5.52 11.35 -10.61
C LEU A 109 4.28 12.23 -10.80
N GLN A 110 4.39 13.56 -10.63
CA GLN A 110 3.28 14.47 -10.91
C GLN A 110 2.82 14.37 -12.36
N ARG A 111 3.76 14.22 -13.30
CA ARG A 111 3.41 14.06 -14.72
C ARG A 111 2.74 12.71 -14.99
N LEU A 112 3.20 11.63 -14.35
CA LEU A 112 2.54 10.33 -14.41
C LEU A 112 1.11 10.40 -13.86
N LEU A 113 0.88 11.12 -12.76
CA LEU A 113 -0.47 11.38 -12.23
C LEU A 113 -1.34 12.13 -13.23
N ASP A 114 -0.84 13.20 -13.87
CA ASP A 114 -1.58 13.95 -14.88
C ASP A 114 -1.99 13.05 -16.06
N LEU A 115 -1.09 12.14 -16.50
CA LEU A 115 -1.39 11.16 -17.54
C LEU A 115 -2.44 10.15 -17.07
N ALA A 116 -2.33 9.64 -15.84
CA ALA A 116 -3.30 8.69 -15.27
C ALA A 116 -4.72 9.31 -15.16
N TYR A 117 -4.82 10.60 -14.84
CA TYR A 117 -6.09 11.33 -14.80
C TYR A 117 -6.62 11.73 -16.18
N SER A 118 -5.92 11.39 -17.27
CA SER A 118 -6.26 11.76 -18.63
C SER A 118 -6.65 10.59 -19.54
N VAL A 119 -6.69 9.37 -19.02
CA VAL A 119 -6.92 8.14 -19.82
C VAL A 119 -8.26 8.12 -20.54
N ASP A 120 -9.30 8.71 -19.96
CA ASP A 120 -10.63 8.83 -20.56
C ASP A 120 -10.68 9.76 -21.79
N GLY A 121 -9.65 10.57 -21.99
CA GLY A 121 -9.45 11.40 -23.19
C GLY A 121 -8.72 10.68 -24.34
N CYS A 122 -8.59 9.35 -24.28
CA CYS A 122 -7.92 8.55 -25.30
C CYS A 122 -8.88 7.64 -26.04
N HIS A 123 -8.63 7.45 -27.34
CA HIS A 123 -9.19 6.35 -28.11
C HIS A 123 -8.17 5.20 -28.16
N VAL A 124 -8.62 3.99 -27.86
CA VAL A 124 -7.78 2.79 -27.79
C VAL A 124 -8.29 1.72 -28.74
N VAL A 125 -7.38 1.14 -29.54
CA VAL A 125 -7.64 -0.03 -30.38
C VAL A 125 -6.80 -1.20 -29.88
N PRO A 126 -7.33 -2.06 -28.99
CA PRO A 126 -6.54 -3.05 -28.23
C PRO A 126 -5.84 -4.11 -29.08
N GLU A 127 -6.39 -4.43 -30.27
CA GLU A 127 -5.86 -5.50 -31.13
C GLU A 127 -4.79 -5.03 -32.10
N VAL A 128 -4.57 -3.73 -32.22
CA VAL A 128 -3.63 -3.12 -33.17
C VAL A 128 -2.28 -2.92 -32.48
N ARG A 129 -1.28 -3.72 -32.89
CA ARG A 129 0.04 -3.76 -32.24
C ARG A 129 1.21 -3.41 -33.16
N ASP A 130 0.92 -3.14 -34.42
CA ASP A 130 1.90 -2.70 -35.43
C ASP A 130 1.24 -1.85 -36.51
N ASP A 131 2.08 -1.19 -37.30
CA ASP A 131 1.60 -0.31 -38.38
C ASP A 131 0.80 -1.07 -39.46
N ALA A 132 1.11 -2.35 -39.71
CA ALA A 132 0.36 -3.13 -40.70
C ALA A 132 -1.06 -3.46 -40.22
N ALA A 133 -1.20 -3.78 -38.92
CA ALA A 133 -2.51 -3.98 -38.29
C ALA A 133 -3.30 -2.68 -38.23
N LEU A 134 -2.64 -1.53 -37.96
CA LEU A 134 -3.28 -0.22 -37.97
C LEU A 134 -3.78 0.14 -39.36
N GLY A 135 -2.97 -0.06 -40.39
CA GLY A 135 -3.38 0.19 -41.75
C GLY A 135 -4.56 -0.66 -42.18
N ARG A 136 -4.59 -1.95 -41.82
CA ARG A 136 -5.78 -2.80 -42.07
C ARG A 136 -7.01 -2.28 -41.31
N PHE A 137 -6.87 -1.93 -40.05
CA PHE A 137 -7.97 -1.38 -39.25
C PHE A 137 -8.63 -0.18 -39.95
N TYR A 138 -7.83 0.76 -40.49
CA TYR A 138 -8.34 1.92 -41.19
C TYR A 138 -9.01 1.58 -42.51
N VAL A 139 -8.47 0.63 -43.30
CA VAL A 139 -9.03 0.23 -44.59
C VAL A 139 -10.30 -0.62 -44.42
N GLU A 140 -10.28 -1.61 -43.50
CA GLU A 140 -11.41 -2.53 -43.31
C GLU A 140 -12.61 -1.88 -42.60
N ASN A 141 -12.42 -0.77 -41.90
CA ASN A 141 -13.50 -0.01 -41.27
C ASN A 141 -13.91 1.25 -42.06
N ASP A 142 -13.49 1.37 -43.29
CA ASP A 142 -13.87 2.48 -44.18
C ASP A 142 -13.52 3.89 -43.65
N PHE A 143 -12.47 4.01 -42.83
CA PHE A 143 -12.03 5.30 -42.31
C PHE A 143 -11.24 6.15 -43.31
N LEU A 144 -10.91 5.60 -44.47
CA LEU A 144 -10.19 6.29 -45.56
C LEU A 144 -11.12 6.56 -46.73
N SER A 145 -11.77 7.71 -46.72
CA SER A 145 -12.72 8.11 -47.79
C SER A 145 -12.12 8.09 -49.17
N GLU A 146 -10.79 8.25 -49.31
CA GLU A 146 -10.08 8.17 -50.59
C GLU A 146 -10.12 6.77 -51.21
N LEU A 147 -10.41 5.74 -50.40
CA LEU A 147 -10.46 4.35 -50.86
C LEU A 147 -11.88 3.84 -51.15
N GLU A 148 -12.94 4.60 -50.88
CA GLU A 148 -14.33 4.19 -51.03
C GLU A 148 -14.70 3.70 -52.47
N GLN A 149 -14.00 4.19 -53.52
CA GLN A 149 -14.25 3.81 -54.89
C GLN A 149 -13.20 2.86 -55.46
N VAL A 150 -12.27 2.39 -54.66
CA VAL A 150 -11.19 1.48 -55.09
C VAL A 150 -11.72 0.05 -55.10
N PRO A 151 -11.56 -0.70 -56.23
CA PRO A 151 -11.98 -2.10 -56.27
C PRO A 151 -11.25 -2.96 -55.23
N GLU A 152 -11.95 -3.95 -54.66
CA GLU A 152 -11.43 -4.84 -53.62
C GLU A 152 -10.11 -5.55 -54.03
N SER A 153 -10.00 -5.93 -55.32
CA SER A 153 -8.78 -6.52 -55.89
C SER A 153 -7.55 -5.61 -55.86
N VAL A 154 -7.76 -4.29 -55.73
CA VAL A 154 -6.69 -3.30 -55.57
C VAL A 154 -6.40 -3.05 -54.13
N LEU A 155 -7.41 -3.11 -53.23
CA LEU A 155 -7.24 -2.98 -51.79
C LEU A 155 -6.34 -4.09 -51.26
N GLU A 156 -6.43 -5.32 -51.78
CA GLU A 156 -5.55 -6.45 -51.43
C GLU A 156 -4.05 -6.21 -51.71
N LEU A 157 -3.73 -5.26 -52.61
CA LEU A 157 -2.35 -4.91 -52.98
C LEU A 157 -1.79 -3.73 -52.21
N LEU A 158 -2.56 -3.15 -51.27
CA LEU A 158 -2.13 -2.02 -50.49
C LEU A 158 -1.00 -2.41 -49.52
N ASP A 159 -0.05 -1.51 -49.35
CA ASP A 159 0.97 -1.60 -48.30
C ASP A 159 0.39 -1.07 -46.97
N TYR A 160 -0.28 -1.96 -46.25
CA TYR A 160 -0.94 -1.61 -44.96
C TYR A 160 0.03 -1.02 -43.95
N ALA A 161 1.31 -1.45 -43.92
CA ALA A 161 2.30 -0.90 -43.01
C ALA A 161 2.56 0.59 -43.29
N LYS A 162 2.65 0.99 -44.56
CA LYS A 162 2.80 2.42 -44.93
C LYS A 162 1.57 3.24 -44.58
N ILE A 163 0.38 2.67 -44.77
CA ILE A 163 -0.88 3.33 -44.40
C ILE A 163 -0.90 3.55 -42.87
N GLY A 164 -0.65 2.53 -42.10
CA GLY A 164 -0.64 2.62 -40.64
C GLY A 164 0.43 3.58 -40.10
N GLU A 165 1.66 3.51 -40.64
CA GLU A 165 2.71 4.46 -40.29
C GLU A 165 2.29 5.93 -40.57
N LYS A 166 1.62 6.18 -41.72
CA LYS A 166 1.08 7.50 -42.02
C LYS A 166 0.03 7.92 -41.00
N MET A 167 -0.97 7.06 -40.77
CA MET A 167 -2.07 7.37 -39.82
C MET A 167 -1.53 7.64 -38.42
N ARG A 168 -0.66 6.77 -37.87
CA ARG A 168 -0.04 6.97 -36.61
C ARG A 168 0.73 8.29 -36.45
N ARG A 169 1.43 8.69 -37.52
CA ARG A 169 2.15 9.97 -37.60
C ARG A 169 1.20 11.17 -37.63
N ASP A 170 0.15 11.10 -38.47
CA ASP A 170 -0.81 12.18 -38.65
C ASP A 170 -1.65 12.41 -37.37
N GLU A 171 -1.95 11.35 -36.60
CA GLU A 171 -2.70 11.38 -35.35
C GLU A 171 -1.83 11.57 -34.09
N HIS A 172 -0.51 11.53 -34.26
CA HIS A 172 0.44 11.55 -33.15
C HIS A 172 0.17 10.43 -32.14
N GLY A 173 -0.32 9.28 -32.59
CA GLY A 173 -0.66 8.13 -31.76
C GLY A 173 0.57 7.32 -31.33
N ALA A 174 0.42 6.54 -30.26
CA ALA A 174 1.43 5.62 -29.75
C ALA A 174 1.05 4.16 -29.99
N MET A 175 2.03 3.36 -30.38
CA MET A 175 1.89 1.92 -30.49
C MET A 175 2.46 1.27 -29.23
N THR A 176 1.63 0.54 -28.50
CA THR A 176 2.05 -0.23 -27.31
C THR A 176 2.00 -1.74 -27.60
N PRO A 177 2.64 -2.59 -26.79
CA PRO A 177 2.48 -4.04 -26.90
C PRO A 177 1.03 -4.53 -26.77
N ASN A 178 0.16 -3.72 -26.15
CA ASN A 178 -1.21 -4.07 -25.83
C ASN A 178 -2.26 -3.42 -26.74
N GLY A 179 -1.87 -2.43 -27.55
CA GLY A 179 -2.80 -1.75 -28.47
C GLY A 179 -2.26 -0.44 -29.03
N TYR A 180 -3.04 0.15 -29.92
CA TYR A 180 -2.81 1.48 -30.46
C TYR A 180 -3.62 2.52 -29.69
N VAL A 181 -3.01 3.66 -29.37
CA VAL A 181 -3.61 4.72 -28.55
C VAL A 181 -3.49 6.05 -29.26
N VAL A 182 -4.60 6.78 -29.33
CA VAL A 182 -4.66 8.17 -29.81
C VAL A 182 -5.23 9.05 -28.70
N ARG A 183 -4.58 10.16 -28.46
CA ARG A 183 -5.11 11.17 -27.54
C ARG A 183 -6.02 12.13 -28.27
N GLU A 184 -7.29 12.20 -27.85
CA GLU A 184 -8.31 13.06 -28.45
C GLU A 184 -8.56 14.35 -27.64
N ALA A 185 -8.23 14.35 -26.36
CA ALA A 185 -8.43 15.48 -25.46
C ALA A 185 -7.12 16.08 -24.93
N GLU A 186 -7.19 17.30 -24.41
CA GLU A 186 -6.07 17.88 -23.67
C GLU A 186 -5.84 17.14 -22.34
N LEU A 187 -4.57 17.09 -21.93
CA LEU A 187 -4.22 16.47 -20.65
C LEU A 187 -4.82 17.24 -19.49
N ARG A 188 -5.41 16.52 -18.55
CA ARG A 188 -5.90 17.07 -17.28
C ARG A 188 -4.76 17.13 -16.27
N GLN A 189 -4.85 18.07 -15.39
CA GLN A 189 -3.99 18.09 -14.21
C GLN A 189 -4.60 17.25 -13.09
N ALA A 190 -3.80 16.41 -12.48
CA ALA A 190 -4.20 15.70 -11.28
C ALA A 190 -4.50 16.68 -10.13
N PRO A 191 -5.37 16.32 -9.17
CA PRO A 191 -5.66 17.18 -8.03
C PRO A 191 -4.39 17.62 -7.29
N PRO A 192 -4.26 18.91 -6.89
CA PRO A 192 -3.00 19.46 -6.35
C PRO A 192 -2.66 18.98 -4.93
N ASN A 193 -3.51 18.19 -4.32
CA ASN A 193 -3.33 17.70 -2.94
C ASN A 193 -2.87 16.23 -2.87
N LEU A 194 -2.65 15.60 -4.01
CA LEU A 194 -2.08 14.25 -4.07
C LEU A 194 -0.62 14.29 -3.59
N GLY A 195 -0.16 13.23 -2.95
CA GLY A 195 1.21 13.14 -2.46
C GLY A 195 1.49 13.90 -1.17
N ARG A 196 0.49 14.08 -0.32
CA ARG A 196 0.71 14.59 1.04
C ARG A 196 0.72 13.45 2.04
N PRO A 197 1.54 13.54 3.10
CA PRO A 197 1.46 12.61 4.22
C PRO A 197 0.02 12.47 4.68
N PRO A 198 -0.47 11.25 4.93
CA PRO A 198 -1.81 11.05 5.42
C PRO A 198 -1.95 11.76 6.77
N ARG A 199 -3.05 12.47 6.95
CA ARG A 199 -3.42 12.87 8.30
C ARG A 199 -3.89 11.63 9.04
N LYS A 200 -3.52 11.51 10.32
CA LYS A 200 -4.04 10.45 11.18
C LYS A 200 -5.57 10.40 11.07
N PRO A 201 -6.15 9.27 10.70
CA PRO A 201 -7.59 9.15 10.58
C PRO A 201 -8.30 9.39 11.91
N PRO A 202 -9.50 9.97 11.92
CA PRO A 202 -10.29 10.16 13.15
C PRO A 202 -11.04 8.89 13.57
N TYR A 203 -10.60 7.73 13.14
CA TYR A 203 -11.17 6.42 13.43
C TYR A 203 -10.04 5.40 13.61
N MET A 204 -10.33 4.30 14.30
CA MET A 204 -9.41 3.18 14.44
C MET A 204 -9.70 2.08 13.42
N ILE A 205 -10.94 1.91 13.03
CA ILE A 205 -11.39 0.93 12.03
C ILE A 205 -12.42 1.60 11.12
N HIS A 206 -12.33 1.37 9.84
CA HIS A 206 -13.28 1.82 8.84
C HIS A 206 -13.75 0.67 7.97
N PHE A 207 -15.06 0.52 7.80
CA PHE A 207 -15.70 -0.45 6.91
C PHE A 207 -16.52 0.25 5.85
N LEU A 208 -16.59 -0.34 4.65
CA LEU A 208 -17.69 -0.15 3.73
C LEU A 208 -18.71 -1.26 3.99
N CYS A 209 -19.84 -0.89 4.58
CA CYS A 209 -20.94 -1.78 4.87
C CYS A 209 -21.88 -1.80 3.66
N VAL A 210 -22.16 -3.00 3.13
CA VAL A 210 -22.94 -3.17 1.89
C VAL A 210 -24.12 -4.11 2.16
N SER A 211 -25.29 -3.74 1.63
CA SER A 211 -26.46 -4.61 1.48
C SER A 211 -26.80 -4.80 0.01
N ASP A 212 -27.80 -5.60 -0.31
CA ASP A 212 -28.24 -5.82 -1.70
C ASP A 212 -28.60 -4.52 -2.46
N VAL A 213 -28.89 -3.45 -1.73
CA VAL A 213 -29.45 -2.20 -2.28
C VAL A 213 -28.54 -0.99 -2.07
N ARG A 214 -27.75 -0.97 -0.99
CA ARG A 214 -27.03 0.23 -0.55
C ARG A 214 -25.64 -0.08 0.02
N ALA A 215 -24.79 0.94 0.01
CA ALA A 215 -23.50 0.93 0.68
C ALA A 215 -23.34 2.16 1.57
N VAL A 216 -22.80 1.98 2.79
CA VAL A 216 -22.59 3.03 3.79
C VAL A 216 -21.25 2.84 4.46
N LYS A 217 -20.52 3.94 4.69
CA LYS A 217 -19.27 3.92 5.44
C LYS A 217 -19.55 3.92 6.94
N LEU A 218 -18.87 3.01 7.66
CA LEU A 218 -18.88 2.95 9.11
C LEU A 218 -17.49 3.24 9.65
N TYR A 219 -17.40 4.15 10.60
CA TYR A 219 -16.16 4.52 11.28
C TYR A 219 -16.27 4.14 12.76
N LEU A 220 -15.30 3.36 13.24
CA LEU A 220 -15.26 2.91 14.63
C LEU A 220 -14.06 3.55 15.36
N PRO A 221 -14.21 3.86 16.67
CA PRO A 221 -15.37 3.58 17.51
C PRO A 221 -16.57 4.49 17.23
N ALA A 222 -17.76 3.91 17.29
CA ALA A 222 -19.03 4.57 17.03
C ALA A 222 -19.97 4.46 18.23
N LYS A 223 -20.92 5.41 18.35
CA LYS A 223 -22.01 5.32 19.34
C LYS A 223 -23.08 4.35 18.84
N GLN A 224 -23.85 3.78 19.77
CA GLN A 224 -24.95 2.86 19.40
C GLN A 224 -25.91 3.49 18.37
N ALA A 225 -26.27 4.74 18.53
CA ALA A 225 -27.14 5.43 17.58
C ALA A 225 -26.56 5.56 16.15
N GLU A 226 -25.24 5.57 16.02
CA GLU A 226 -24.56 5.59 14.72
C GLU A 226 -24.56 4.20 14.10
N LEU A 227 -24.36 3.14 14.91
CA LEU A 227 -24.48 1.75 14.47
C LEU A 227 -25.92 1.44 14.01
N ASP A 228 -26.93 1.86 14.77
CA ASP A 228 -28.33 1.69 14.43
C ASP A 228 -28.67 2.46 13.12
N ALA A 229 -28.16 3.68 12.96
CA ALA A 229 -28.36 4.48 11.75
C ALA A 229 -27.76 3.84 10.48
N VAL A 230 -26.67 3.07 10.60
CA VAL A 230 -26.10 2.30 9.48
C VAL A 230 -27.06 1.19 9.06
N LEU A 231 -27.61 0.40 10.00
CA LEU A 231 -28.60 -0.64 9.70
C LEU A 231 -29.85 -0.04 9.06
N ASP A 232 -30.38 1.06 9.61
CA ASP A 232 -31.52 1.78 9.04
C ASP A 232 -31.24 2.27 7.60
N CYS A 233 -30.04 2.79 7.35
CA CYS A 233 -29.64 3.28 6.04
C CYS A 233 -29.48 2.15 5.02
N LEU A 234 -29.00 0.99 5.44
CA LEU A 234 -28.85 -0.22 4.62
C LEU A 234 -30.18 -0.96 4.42
N GLU A 235 -31.25 -0.56 5.16
CA GLU A 235 -32.57 -1.21 5.15
C GLU A 235 -32.51 -2.70 5.57
N VAL A 236 -31.71 -3.01 6.59
CA VAL A 236 -31.54 -4.36 7.16
C VAL A 236 -31.85 -4.38 8.66
N ASP A 237 -32.28 -5.53 9.18
CA ASP A 237 -32.66 -5.68 10.59
C ASP A 237 -31.45 -6.07 11.47
N SER A 238 -30.38 -6.60 10.88
CA SER A 238 -29.24 -7.12 11.64
C SER A 238 -27.91 -7.04 10.89
N TRP A 239 -26.80 -7.02 11.65
CA TRP A 239 -25.45 -7.07 11.11
C TRP A 239 -25.10 -8.36 10.34
N GLN A 240 -25.88 -9.42 10.51
CA GLN A 240 -25.69 -10.68 9.78
C GLN A 240 -26.10 -10.58 8.30
N GLU A 241 -26.86 -9.54 7.95
CA GLU A 241 -27.28 -9.24 6.58
C GLU A 241 -26.34 -8.24 5.88
N VAL A 242 -25.35 -7.72 6.63
CA VAL A 242 -24.39 -6.73 6.11
C VAL A 242 -23.13 -7.43 5.63
N GLN A 243 -22.74 -7.19 4.39
CA GLN A 243 -21.44 -7.54 3.87
C GLN A 243 -20.46 -6.38 4.17
N LEU A 244 -19.29 -6.72 4.72
CA LEU A 244 -18.21 -5.77 4.93
C LEU A 244 -17.22 -5.88 3.76
N GLU A 245 -17.14 -4.80 2.99
CA GLU A 245 -16.13 -4.65 1.94
C GLU A 245 -15.06 -3.70 2.47
N GLU A 246 -14.23 -3.15 1.77
CA GLU A 246 -13.14 -2.24 2.11
C GLU A 246 -12.91 -2.02 3.63
N CYS A 247 -11.69 -2.16 4.06
CA CYS A 247 -11.31 -1.93 5.45
C CYS A 247 -10.01 -1.13 5.53
N ASP A 248 -10.02 -0.15 6.42
CA ASP A 248 -8.82 0.51 6.89
C ASP A 248 -8.79 0.41 8.42
N THR A 249 -7.67 0.01 9.00
CA THR A 249 -7.57 -0.21 10.45
C THR A 249 -6.20 0.17 11.00
N ALA A 250 -6.21 0.73 12.20
CA ALA A 250 -5.00 1.04 12.95
C ALA A 250 -4.17 -0.19 13.33
N MET A 251 -4.72 -1.39 13.16
CA MET A 251 -4.03 -2.66 13.38
C MET A 251 -4.26 -3.58 12.17
N PRO A 252 -3.41 -3.53 11.13
CA PRO A 252 -3.59 -4.33 9.92
C PRO A 252 -3.71 -5.83 10.17
N GLU A 253 -3.00 -6.36 11.19
CA GLU A 253 -3.00 -7.79 11.54
C GLU A 253 -4.29 -8.26 12.24
N MET A 254 -5.25 -7.36 12.57
CA MET A 254 -6.48 -7.75 13.31
C MET A 254 -7.27 -8.85 12.62
N TRP A 255 -7.18 -8.97 11.29
CA TRP A 255 -7.90 -9.98 10.53
C TRP A 255 -7.42 -11.41 10.77
N ALA A 256 -6.27 -11.59 11.41
CA ALA A 256 -5.81 -12.91 11.84
C ALA A 256 -6.67 -13.49 12.98
N PHE A 257 -7.33 -12.64 13.75
CA PHE A 257 -8.12 -13.04 14.93
C PHE A 257 -9.55 -12.49 14.97
N VAL A 258 -9.92 -11.58 14.06
CA VAL A 258 -11.31 -11.10 13.92
C VAL A 258 -12.00 -11.88 12.80
N ASP A 259 -12.83 -12.84 13.20
CA ASP A 259 -13.72 -13.57 12.28
C ASP A 259 -15.13 -12.99 12.39
N MET A 260 -15.54 -12.22 11.38
CA MET A 260 -16.85 -11.57 11.36
C MET A 260 -18.04 -12.55 11.31
N ALA A 261 -17.80 -13.83 11.00
CA ALA A 261 -18.86 -14.84 11.10
C ALA A 261 -19.20 -15.19 12.56
N HIS A 262 -18.25 -14.97 13.48
CA HIS A 262 -18.37 -15.31 14.90
C HIS A 262 -18.21 -14.11 15.83
N THR A 263 -17.82 -12.94 15.31
CA THR A 263 -17.58 -11.71 16.08
C THR A 263 -18.71 -10.71 15.81
N SER A 264 -19.34 -10.19 16.86
CA SER A 264 -20.38 -9.18 16.69
C SER A 264 -19.78 -7.81 16.39
N MET A 265 -20.53 -6.94 15.68
CA MET A 265 -20.13 -5.56 15.44
C MET A 265 -19.90 -4.79 16.75
N GLU A 266 -20.65 -5.13 17.81
CA GLU A 266 -20.44 -4.54 19.12
C GLU A 266 -19.07 -4.88 19.72
N GLN A 267 -18.62 -6.13 19.59
CA GLN A 267 -17.27 -6.55 20.04
C GLN A 267 -16.18 -5.84 19.22
N VAL A 268 -16.34 -5.71 17.90
CA VAL A 268 -15.39 -4.96 17.06
C VAL A 268 -15.36 -3.49 17.45
N ASN A 269 -16.52 -2.90 17.73
CA ASN A 269 -16.61 -1.51 18.20
C ASN A 269 -15.92 -1.32 19.57
N GLN A 270 -16.06 -2.26 20.49
CA GLN A 270 -15.35 -2.24 21.77
C GLN A 270 -13.84 -2.37 21.56
N PHE A 271 -13.41 -3.21 20.64
CA PHE A 271 -11.98 -3.30 20.31
C PHE A 271 -11.45 -1.99 19.72
N ALA A 272 -12.20 -1.35 18.83
CA ALA A 272 -11.84 -0.03 18.29
C ALA A 272 -11.70 1.04 19.40
N GLN A 273 -12.57 1.00 20.43
CA GLN A 273 -12.43 1.86 21.61
C GLN A 273 -11.14 1.60 22.39
N ARG A 274 -10.73 0.33 22.53
CA ARG A 274 -9.45 -0.03 23.17
C ARG A 274 -8.25 0.46 22.36
N LEU A 275 -8.30 0.29 21.02
CA LEU A 275 -7.24 0.82 20.14
C LEU A 275 -7.13 2.35 20.24
N GLU A 276 -8.26 3.07 20.32
CA GLU A 276 -8.26 4.53 20.50
C GLU A 276 -7.63 4.93 21.84
N MET A 277 -7.89 4.18 22.92
CA MET A 277 -7.25 4.43 24.21
C MET A 277 -5.75 4.17 24.19
N LEU A 278 -5.30 3.06 23.57
CA LEU A 278 -3.88 2.74 23.43
C LEU A 278 -3.16 3.80 22.59
N ASP A 279 -3.79 4.26 21.53
CA ASP A 279 -3.27 5.31 20.68
C ASP A 279 -3.14 6.66 21.41
N ALA A 280 -4.16 7.05 22.17
CA ALA A 280 -4.13 8.28 22.98
C ALA A 280 -3.04 8.25 24.08
N ASN A 281 -2.69 7.06 24.58
CA ASN A 281 -1.63 6.85 25.54
C ASN A 281 -0.23 6.71 24.90
N GLY A 282 -0.13 6.59 23.58
CA GLY A 282 1.13 6.29 22.87
C GLY A 282 1.56 4.81 23.01
N GLU A 283 0.64 3.91 23.34
CA GLU A 283 0.88 2.50 23.60
C GLU A 283 0.50 1.60 22.41
N LEU A 284 -0.07 2.16 21.33
CA LEU A 284 -0.57 1.38 20.20
C LEU A 284 0.54 0.55 19.52
N ALA A 285 1.73 1.12 19.33
CA ALA A 285 2.85 0.40 18.73
C ALA A 285 3.37 -0.74 19.64
N ALA A 286 3.40 -0.53 20.95
CA ALA A 286 3.73 -1.59 21.91
C ALA A 286 2.71 -2.74 21.85
N PHE A 287 1.43 -2.40 21.76
CA PHE A 287 0.37 -3.39 21.60
C PHE A 287 0.53 -4.22 20.32
N LYS A 288 0.75 -3.55 19.17
CA LYS A 288 1.01 -4.23 17.90
C LYS A 288 2.25 -5.14 17.98
N ALA A 289 3.34 -4.63 18.55
CA ALA A 289 4.58 -5.39 18.73
C ALA A 289 4.38 -6.66 19.55
N VAL A 290 3.66 -6.59 20.66
CA VAL A 290 3.37 -7.75 21.51
C VAL A 290 2.37 -8.68 20.83
N ALA A 291 1.30 -8.15 20.24
CA ALA A 291 0.25 -8.93 19.60
C ALA A 291 0.78 -9.75 18.42
N SER A 292 1.72 -9.19 17.62
CA SER A 292 2.35 -9.90 16.51
C SER A 292 3.23 -11.08 16.91
N GLN A 293 3.65 -11.14 18.20
CA GLN A 293 4.50 -12.20 18.74
C GLN A 293 3.73 -13.23 19.57
N LEU A 294 2.45 -12.99 19.80
CA LEU A 294 1.57 -13.90 20.53
C LEU A 294 0.67 -14.65 19.55
N ASP A 295 0.39 -15.91 19.84
CA ASP A 295 -0.57 -16.72 19.09
C ASP A 295 -2.02 -16.28 19.44
N ILE A 296 -2.40 -15.10 18.95
CA ILE A 296 -3.75 -14.55 19.11
C ILE A 296 -4.64 -15.06 17.98
N TYR A 297 -5.67 -15.82 18.33
CA TYR A 297 -6.61 -16.39 17.36
C TYR A 297 -8.04 -15.89 17.53
N LYS A 298 -8.31 -15.12 18.58
CA LYS A 298 -9.63 -14.60 18.91
C LYS A 298 -9.58 -13.16 19.39
N LEU A 299 -10.64 -12.42 19.12
CA LEU A 299 -10.74 -11.03 19.53
C LEU A 299 -10.71 -10.88 21.05
N GLU A 300 -11.27 -11.83 21.81
CA GLU A 300 -11.24 -11.83 23.27
C GLU A 300 -9.79 -11.85 23.82
N ASP A 301 -8.89 -12.61 23.18
CA ASP A 301 -7.50 -12.68 23.57
C ASP A 301 -6.78 -11.35 23.30
N ALA A 302 -7.06 -10.71 22.17
CA ALA A 302 -6.57 -9.38 21.85
C ALA A 302 -7.10 -8.32 22.83
N MET A 303 -8.36 -8.41 23.20
CA MET A 303 -8.97 -7.54 24.22
C MET A 303 -8.33 -7.73 25.60
N ALA A 304 -8.09 -8.98 26.03
CA ALA A 304 -7.39 -9.28 27.28
C ALA A 304 -5.97 -8.71 27.27
N LEU A 305 -5.23 -8.81 26.13
CA LEU A 305 -3.89 -8.25 26.02
C LEU A 305 -3.89 -6.73 26.26
N THR A 306 -4.91 -5.99 25.84
CA THR A 306 -4.97 -4.53 26.10
C THR A 306 -4.96 -4.20 27.61
N GLU A 307 -5.46 -5.10 28.46
CA GLU A 307 -5.50 -4.92 29.91
C GLU A 307 -4.20 -5.36 30.58
N HIS A 308 -3.42 -6.24 29.93
CA HIS A 308 -2.17 -6.81 30.43
C HIS A 308 -0.93 -6.27 29.73
N LEU A 309 -1.04 -5.25 28.89
CA LEU A 309 0.08 -4.73 28.10
C LEU A 309 1.26 -4.28 28.98
N SER A 310 0.98 -3.75 30.18
CA SER A 310 2.01 -3.32 31.16
C SER A 310 2.90 -4.46 31.70
N GLU A 311 2.56 -5.72 31.44
CA GLU A 311 3.40 -6.87 31.80
C GLU A 311 4.53 -7.11 30.81
N TYR A 312 4.53 -6.40 29.67
CA TYR A 312 5.53 -6.47 28.63
C TYR A 312 6.35 -5.17 28.58
N ALA A 313 7.64 -5.29 28.37
CA ALA A 313 8.51 -4.18 28.00
C ALA A 313 8.64 -4.12 26.49
N PHE A 314 8.56 -2.93 25.94
CA PHE A 314 8.71 -2.65 24.52
C PHE A 314 9.80 -1.61 24.29
N GLU A 315 10.78 -1.96 23.49
CA GLU A 315 11.94 -1.13 23.14
C GLU A 315 11.92 -0.86 21.62
N PRO A 316 11.34 0.28 21.21
CA PRO A 316 11.04 0.56 19.80
C PRO A 316 12.27 0.80 18.92
N ASN A 317 13.44 1.06 19.50
CA ASN A 317 14.67 1.37 18.78
C ASN A 317 15.60 0.16 18.58
N ILE A 318 15.16 -1.04 19.01
CA ILE A 318 15.93 -2.27 18.88
C ILE A 318 15.30 -3.15 17.81
N HIS A 319 15.92 -3.17 16.63
CA HIS A 319 15.46 -3.94 15.47
C HIS A 319 16.39 -5.08 15.07
N SER A 320 17.56 -5.19 15.72
CA SER A 320 18.55 -6.22 15.44
C SER A 320 19.23 -6.72 16.71
N LEU A 321 19.93 -7.85 16.58
CA LEU A 321 20.79 -8.38 17.64
C LEU A 321 21.89 -7.39 18.03
N GLU A 322 22.43 -6.70 17.04
CA GLU A 322 23.44 -5.67 17.23
C GLU A 322 22.90 -4.47 18.01
N ASP A 323 21.67 -4.03 17.73
CA ASP A 323 21.04 -2.92 18.45
C ASP A 323 20.83 -3.30 19.92
N ARG A 324 20.33 -4.53 20.18
CA ARG A 324 20.17 -5.03 21.56
C ARG A 324 21.51 -5.07 22.32
N ALA A 325 22.59 -5.48 21.61
CA ALA A 325 23.92 -5.48 22.18
C ALA A 325 24.45 -4.06 22.47
N ARG A 326 24.25 -3.13 21.55
CA ARG A 326 24.66 -1.73 21.72
C ARG A 326 23.93 -1.06 22.87
N GLU A 327 22.63 -1.28 22.97
CA GLU A 327 21.82 -0.73 24.06
C GLU A 327 22.36 -1.21 25.42
N GLU A 328 22.58 -2.51 25.60
CA GLU A 328 23.12 -3.06 26.84
C GLU A 328 24.54 -2.51 27.17
N LEU A 329 25.39 -2.38 26.14
CA LEU A 329 26.74 -1.82 26.32
C LEU A 329 26.69 -0.34 26.70
N SER A 330 25.74 0.43 26.18
CA SER A 330 25.55 1.85 26.51
C SER A 330 25.17 2.08 27.97
N LEU A 331 24.51 1.09 28.58
CA LEU A 331 24.20 1.13 30.04
C LEU A 331 25.42 0.81 30.91
N MET A 332 26.46 0.15 30.36
CA MET A 332 27.65 -0.28 31.09
C MET A 332 28.85 0.64 30.92
N ALA A 333 28.96 1.30 29.76
CA ALA A 333 30.12 2.12 29.39
C ALA A 333 29.71 3.33 28.57
N ASP A 334 30.53 4.36 28.53
CA ASP A 334 30.34 5.54 27.69
C ASP A 334 31.64 5.95 26.95
N GLY A 335 31.52 6.86 25.98
CA GLY A 335 32.63 7.46 25.26
C GLY A 335 33.64 6.44 24.69
N PRO A 336 34.97 6.65 24.90
CA PRO A 336 36.00 5.80 24.29
C PRO A 336 35.93 4.32 24.73
N GLU A 337 35.40 4.02 25.94
CA GLU A 337 35.25 2.63 26.41
C GLU A 337 34.15 1.93 25.62
N LEU A 338 33.01 2.58 25.43
CA LEU A 338 31.91 2.06 24.61
C LEU A 338 32.36 1.80 23.18
N ASP A 339 33.06 2.76 22.56
CA ASP A 339 33.64 2.61 21.23
C ASP A 339 34.58 1.40 21.10
N LEU A 340 35.39 1.16 22.14
CA LEU A 340 36.29 0.03 22.17
C LEU A 340 35.52 -1.30 22.21
N LEU A 341 34.48 -1.38 23.03
CA LEU A 341 33.61 -2.56 23.15
C LEU A 341 32.89 -2.83 21.84
N ILE A 342 32.23 -1.84 21.26
CA ILE A 342 31.50 -1.96 20.00
C ILE A 342 32.40 -2.46 18.85
N ARG A 343 33.66 -1.98 18.76
CA ARG A 343 34.58 -2.36 17.69
C ARG A 343 35.20 -3.76 17.84
N ASN A 344 35.26 -4.29 19.06
CA ASN A 344 36.00 -5.52 19.33
C ASN A 344 35.13 -6.69 19.82
N LEU A 345 33.87 -6.47 20.13
CA LEU A 345 32.93 -7.49 20.53
C LEU A 345 32.16 -8.03 19.30
N ASN A 346 31.85 -9.30 19.29
CA ASN A 346 30.88 -9.84 18.35
C ASN A 346 29.46 -9.46 18.84
N LEU A 347 28.96 -8.32 18.35
CA LEU A 347 27.68 -7.76 18.78
C LEU A 347 26.51 -8.69 18.50
N THR A 348 26.49 -9.36 17.33
CA THR A 348 25.44 -10.32 16.99
C THR A 348 25.38 -11.47 17.99
N ALA A 349 26.52 -12.07 18.34
CA ALA A 349 26.58 -13.15 19.32
C ALA A 349 26.18 -12.66 20.71
N TYR A 350 26.63 -11.49 21.13
CA TYR A 350 26.29 -10.91 22.41
C TYR A 350 24.82 -10.55 22.51
N GLY A 351 24.25 -9.94 21.46
CA GLY A 351 22.81 -9.65 21.39
C GLY A 351 21.94 -10.92 21.44
N ALA A 352 22.38 -11.99 20.77
CA ALA A 352 21.70 -13.30 20.85
C ALA A 352 21.71 -13.88 22.26
N ASP A 353 22.83 -13.78 22.99
CA ASP A 353 22.92 -14.21 24.39
C ASP A 353 22.00 -13.38 25.31
N LEU A 354 21.91 -12.06 25.07
CA LEU A 354 21.00 -11.17 25.81
C LEU A 354 19.54 -11.55 25.57
N MET A 355 19.13 -11.69 24.30
CA MET A 355 17.76 -12.08 23.96
C MET A 355 17.38 -13.45 24.54
N TYR A 356 18.30 -14.41 24.50
CA TYR A 356 18.07 -15.71 25.12
C TYR A 356 17.88 -15.60 26.65
N ARG A 357 18.69 -14.77 27.32
CA ARG A 357 18.59 -14.50 28.77
C ARG A 357 17.27 -13.84 29.14
N ASP A 358 16.89 -12.83 28.36
CA ASP A 358 15.69 -12.02 28.60
C ASP A 358 14.41 -12.71 28.10
N ARG A 359 14.56 -13.79 27.30
CA ARG A 359 13.46 -14.48 26.59
C ARG A 359 12.64 -13.54 25.71
N GLY A 360 13.30 -12.51 25.18
CA GLY A 360 12.68 -11.51 24.35
C GLY A 360 12.69 -11.90 22.88
N ILE A 361 11.89 -11.19 22.09
CA ILE A 361 11.68 -11.43 20.65
C ILE A 361 11.77 -10.09 19.91
N LEU A 362 12.40 -10.10 18.74
CA LEU A 362 12.35 -8.98 17.80
C LEU A 362 11.05 -9.07 17.02
N SER A 363 10.28 -7.99 17.05
CA SER A 363 9.11 -7.77 16.18
C SER A 363 9.45 -6.73 15.12
N ASP A 364 8.60 -6.56 14.12
CA ASP A 364 8.74 -5.50 13.11
C ASP A 364 8.71 -4.09 13.72
N TYR A 365 8.12 -3.94 14.90
CA TYR A 365 8.01 -2.65 15.61
C TYR A 365 9.16 -2.39 16.59
N GLY A 366 9.98 -3.37 16.89
CA GLY A 366 11.07 -3.31 17.86
C GLY A 366 11.13 -4.55 18.78
N TYR A 367 11.90 -4.46 19.83
CA TYR A 367 12.15 -5.56 20.76
C TYR A 367 11.11 -5.63 21.87
N VAL A 368 10.60 -6.83 22.15
CA VAL A 368 9.64 -7.11 23.21
C VAL A 368 10.14 -8.21 24.13
N HIS A 369 9.95 -8.04 25.44
CA HIS A 369 10.25 -9.05 26.43
C HIS A 369 9.36 -8.89 27.68
N ARG A 370 9.37 -9.88 28.54
CA ARG A 370 8.72 -9.79 29.86
C ARG A 370 9.76 -9.48 30.94
N PRO A 371 9.62 -8.36 31.68
CA PRO A 371 10.57 -8.00 32.76
C PRO A 371 10.65 -9.05 33.91
N ASP A 372 9.60 -9.86 34.08
CA ASP A 372 9.56 -10.94 35.05
C ASP A 372 10.32 -12.21 34.62
N GLY A 373 10.87 -12.22 33.38
CA GLY A 373 11.61 -13.35 32.81
C GLY A 373 10.75 -14.55 32.42
N GLN A 374 9.42 -14.39 32.41
CA GLN A 374 8.52 -15.44 31.92
C GLN A 374 8.53 -15.47 30.39
N PRO A 375 8.21 -16.61 29.74
CA PRO A 375 8.02 -16.67 28.30
C PRO A 375 6.87 -15.77 27.82
N MET A 376 6.93 -15.25 26.61
CA MET A 376 5.91 -14.39 26.03
C MET A 376 4.50 -15.00 26.03
N HIS A 377 4.39 -16.32 25.87
CA HIS A 377 3.11 -17.05 25.74
C HIS A 377 2.39 -17.36 27.07
N CYS A 378 2.87 -16.92 28.25
CA CYS A 378 2.38 -17.43 29.54
C CYS A 378 1.04 -16.86 30.03
N LEU A 379 0.49 -15.79 29.44
CA LEU A 379 -0.68 -15.10 30.04
C LEU A 379 -2.05 -15.52 29.52
N LEU A 380 -2.14 -15.97 28.28
CA LEU A 380 -3.43 -16.25 27.67
C LEU A 380 -4.07 -17.60 28.11
N TYR A 381 -3.32 -18.47 28.79
CA TYR A 381 -3.78 -19.82 29.19
C TYR A 381 -3.99 -20.03 30.69
N THR A 382 -3.88 -19.01 31.56
CA THR A 382 -4.02 -19.18 33.00
C THR A 382 -5.44 -19.06 33.53
N SER A 383 -6.45 -18.70 32.72
CA SER A 383 -7.83 -18.59 33.17
C SER A 383 -8.63 -19.91 33.16
N ASP A 384 -8.18 -20.92 32.38
CA ASP A 384 -8.93 -22.19 32.24
C ASP A 384 -8.37 -23.38 33.05
N ALA A 385 -7.32 -23.19 33.89
CA ALA A 385 -6.72 -24.27 34.67
C ALA A 385 -7.14 -24.29 36.15
N ALA A 386 -8.19 -23.55 36.51
CA ALA A 386 -8.69 -23.51 37.88
C ALA A 386 -10.22 -23.79 37.93
N ASP A 387 -10.65 -24.98 37.42
CA ASP A 387 -11.88 -25.67 37.83
C ASP A 387 -11.66 -27.18 37.88
#